data_497c872fb77db1ea9c6892d86e566dd6
#
_entry.id   497c872fb77db1ea9c6892d86e566dd6
#
_cell.length_a   1.000
_cell.length_b   1.000
_cell.length_c   1.000
_cell.angle_alpha   90.00
_cell.angle_beta   90.00
_cell.angle_gamma   90.00
#
_symmetry.space_group_name_H-M   'P 1'
#
loop_
_entity.id
_entity.type
_entity.pdbx_description
1 polymer ?
#
loop_
_entity_poly.entity_id
_entity_poly.type
_entity_poly.pdbx_seq_one_letter_code
_entity_poly.pdbx_strand_id
1 'polypeptide(L)'
;LVGKKLNYAEIFAIMDEISNKRMGDVLTTYFAASGYSKGFSDQEIFYLTKAMVETGEKLHFKGIVADKHSIGGVPGTRTTLIVVPIIAAAGFQIPKSSSRAITTSGGTADDMEVLAGVEFDKEEIYKIVKKTNGCIVWGGSVNIAPADDVIIKVEAPLVFESYDKILVSIMAKKIAFGSNHVIIDLPYVEILKLHNVKDAELL
;
A
#
# COMPACT_ATOMS: atom_id res chain seq x y z
N LEU A 1 -9.18 -16.41 14.51
CA LEU A 1 -10.46 -17.09 14.42
C LEU A 1 -11.14 -17.29 15.78
N VAL A 2 -10.37 -17.50 16.85
CA VAL A 2 -10.92 -17.64 18.22
C VAL A 2 -11.26 -16.32 18.91
N GLY A 3 -11.09 -15.18 18.24
CA GLY A 3 -11.42 -13.86 18.76
C GLY A 3 -10.44 -13.32 19.81
N LYS A 4 -9.23 -13.87 19.91
CA LYS A 4 -8.18 -13.33 20.76
C LYS A 4 -7.61 -12.06 20.11
N LYS A 5 -7.55 -10.97 20.88
CA LYS A 5 -6.80 -9.77 20.47
C LYS A 5 -5.29 -10.04 20.52
N LEU A 6 -4.59 -9.59 19.49
CA LEU A 6 -3.16 -9.78 19.37
C LEU A 6 -2.39 -8.56 19.88
N ASN A 7 -1.32 -8.80 20.61
CA ASN A 7 -0.39 -7.75 20.98
C ASN A 7 0.64 -7.51 19.85
N TYR A 8 1.45 -6.44 19.98
CA TYR A 8 2.41 -6.07 18.95
C TYR A 8 3.43 -7.17 18.64
N ALA A 9 3.95 -7.86 19.65
CA ALA A 9 4.95 -8.91 19.45
C ALA A 9 4.38 -10.10 18.66
N GLU A 10 3.14 -10.48 18.95
CA GLU A 10 2.43 -11.55 18.21
C GLU A 10 2.19 -11.15 16.77
N ILE A 11 1.72 -9.91 16.53
CA ILE A 11 1.51 -9.38 15.18
C ILE A 11 2.82 -9.26 14.41
N PHE A 12 3.87 -8.76 15.05
CA PHE A 12 5.20 -8.66 14.42
C PHE A 12 5.72 -10.05 14.01
N ALA A 13 5.61 -11.05 14.88
CA ALA A 13 6.02 -12.41 14.56
C ALA A 13 5.24 -12.98 13.35
N ILE A 14 3.93 -12.72 13.28
CA ILE A 14 3.10 -13.14 12.14
C ILE A 14 3.57 -12.44 10.85
N MET A 15 3.78 -11.12 10.88
CA MET A 15 4.23 -10.35 9.72
C MET A 15 5.63 -10.78 9.28
N ASP A 16 6.53 -11.10 10.20
CA ASP A 16 7.87 -11.60 9.88
C ASP A 16 7.81 -12.99 9.21
N GLU A 17 6.99 -13.90 9.73
CA GLU A 17 6.77 -15.22 9.12
C GLU A 17 6.18 -15.12 7.71
N ILE A 18 5.22 -14.21 7.50
CA ILE A 18 4.60 -13.96 6.19
C ILE A 18 5.63 -13.33 5.23
N SER A 19 6.34 -12.29 5.65
CA SER A 19 7.34 -11.57 4.85
C SER A 19 8.43 -12.50 4.32
N ASN A 20 8.86 -13.44 5.16
CA ASN A 20 9.87 -14.43 4.84
C ASN A 20 9.30 -15.71 4.21
N LYS A 21 7.99 -15.74 3.90
CA LYS A 21 7.28 -16.89 3.29
C LYS A 21 7.36 -18.19 4.11
N ARG A 22 7.64 -18.11 5.42
CA ARG A 22 7.73 -19.28 6.30
C ARG A 22 6.37 -19.78 6.78
N MET A 23 5.38 -18.89 6.84
CA MET A 23 4.03 -19.25 7.28
C MET A 23 3.28 -20.11 6.27
N GLY A 24 3.59 -20.02 4.99
CA GLY A 24 2.95 -20.72 3.89
C GLY A 24 1.56 -20.17 3.54
N ASP A 25 1.08 -20.48 2.32
CA ASP A 25 -0.13 -19.87 1.75
C ASP A 25 -1.38 -20.19 2.57
N VAL A 26 -1.51 -21.42 3.10
CA VAL A 26 -2.70 -21.86 3.86
C VAL A 26 -2.88 -21.05 5.14
N LEU A 27 -1.85 -20.95 5.99
CA LEU A 27 -1.93 -20.20 7.24
C LEU A 27 -2.05 -18.70 7.00
N THR A 28 -1.37 -18.18 5.97
CA THR A 28 -1.52 -16.77 5.56
C THR A 28 -2.96 -16.47 5.13
N THR A 29 -3.60 -17.39 4.40
CA THR A 29 -5.03 -17.26 4.03
C THR A 29 -5.93 -17.27 5.25
N TYR A 30 -5.68 -18.14 6.24
CA TYR A 30 -6.44 -18.13 7.50
C TYR A 30 -6.29 -16.83 8.26
N PHE A 31 -5.08 -16.29 8.33
CA PHE A 31 -4.83 -14.98 8.95
C PHE A 31 -5.59 -13.87 8.21
N ALA A 32 -5.49 -13.82 6.90
CA ALA A 32 -6.21 -12.86 6.05
C ALA A 32 -7.73 -12.95 6.25
N ALA A 33 -8.29 -14.15 6.19
CA ALA A 33 -9.71 -14.38 6.37
C ALA A 33 -10.23 -14.02 7.78
N SER A 34 -9.38 -14.09 8.81
CA SER A 34 -9.77 -13.73 10.17
C SER A 34 -10.07 -12.22 10.29
N GLY A 35 -9.32 -11.39 9.61
CA GLY A 35 -9.58 -9.94 9.52
C GLY A 35 -10.87 -9.61 8.78
N TYR A 36 -11.17 -10.34 7.71
CA TYR A 36 -12.42 -10.16 6.97
C TYR A 36 -13.66 -10.48 7.80
N SER A 37 -13.62 -11.57 8.60
CA SER A 37 -14.80 -12.05 9.33
C SER A 37 -15.21 -11.17 10.51
N LYS A 38 -14.24 -10.58 11.24
CA LYS A 38 -14.51 -9.85 12.50
C LYS A 38 -13.95 -8.43 12.53
N GLY A 39 -13.14 -8.08 11.55
CA GLY A 39 -12.32 -6.87 11.57
C GLY A 39 -11.20 -6.92 12.60
N PHE A 40 -10.33 -5.93 12.53
CA PHE A 40 -9.30 -5.67 13.52
C PHE A 40 -9.70 -4.45 14.35
N SER A 41 -9.29 -4.40 15.59
CA SER A 41 -9.41 -3.16 16.39
C SER A 41 -8.41 -2.12 15.88
N ASP A 42 -8.67 -0.82 16.15
CA ASP A 42 -7.76 0.28 15.77
C ASP A 42 -6.33 0.03 16.25
N GLN A 43 -6.18 -0.55 17.44
CA GLN A 43 -4.88 -0.92 17.99
C GLN A 43 -4.18 -2.02 17.19
N GLU A 44 -4.92 -3.01 16.73
CA GLU A 44 -4.39 -4.08 15.87
C GLU A 44 -4.07 -3.56 14.48
N ILE A 45 -4.89 -2.68 13.90
CA ILE A 45 -4.63 -1.98 12.63
C ILE A 45 -3.31 -1.19 12.72
N PHE A 46 -3.11 -0.44 13.82
CA PHE A 46 -1.86 0.26 14.06
C PHE A 46 -0.67 -0.70 14.17
N TYR A 47 -0.82 -1.80 14.90
CA TYR A 47 0.25 -2.80 15.06
C TYR A 47 0.56 -3.53 13.76
N LEU A 48 -0.45 -3.88 12.97
CA LEU A 48 -0.30 -4.50 11.64
C LEU A 48 0.46 -3.57 10.70
N THR A 49 0.04 -2.30 10.63
CA THR A 49 0.72 -1.29 9.81
C THR A 49 2.18 -1.15 10.21
N LYS A 50 2.45 -1.01 11.50
CA LYS A 50 3.81 -0.87 12.02
C LYS A 50 4.67 -2.10 11.74
N ALA A 51 4.17 -3.30 12.02
CA ALA A 51 4.89 -4.55 11.79
C ALA A 51 5.17 -4.77 10.29
N MET A 52 4.21 -4.45 9.43
CA MET A 52 4.37 -4.55 7.98
C MET A 52 5.45 -3.59 7.46
N VAL A 53 5.55 -2.39 8.02
CA VAL A 53 6.64 -1.45 7.73
C VAL A 53 7.99 -1.97 8.23
N GLU A 54 8.03 -2.54 9.44
CA GLU A 54 9.28 -2.95 10.10
C GLU A 54 9.86 -4.25 9.54
N THR A 55 9.07 -5.05 8.85
CA THR A 55 9.50 -6.29 8.20
C THR A 55 9.99 -6.10 6.76
N GLY A 56 9.98 -4.87 6.24
CA GLY A 56 10.44 -4.53 4.90
C GLY A 56 11.50 -3.43 4.87
N GLU A 57 11.93 -3.07 3.67
CA GLU A 57 12.80 -1.93 3.44
C GLU A 57 12.09 -0.60 3.71
N LYS A 58 12.87 0.41 4.07
CA LYS A 58 12.37 1.77 4.31
C LYS A 58 13.21 2.79 3.56
N LEU A 59 12.53 3.79 3.02
CA LEU A 59 13.14 4.97 2.44
C LEU A 59 13.02 6.15 3.42
N HIS A 60 14.04 7.00 3.44
CA HIS A 60 14.08 8.18 4.29
C HIS A 60 14.46 9.40 3.48
N PHE A 61 13.59 10.38 3.46
CA PHE A 61 13.82 11.67 2.83
C PHE A 61 13.74 12.79 3.88
N LYS A 62 14.35 13.94 3.58
CA LYS A 62 14.33 15.10 4.49
C LYS A 62 13.21 16.07 4.10
N GLY A 63 12.63 16.74 5.09
CA GLY A 63 11.61 17.77 4.85
C GLY A 63 10.22 17.20 4.59
N ILE A 64 9.44 17.90 3.75
CA ILE A 64 8.10 17.51 3.37
C ILE A 64 8.18 16.45 2.28
N VAL A 65 7.63 15.28 2.57
CA VAL A 65 7.52 14.14 1.66
C VAL A 65 6.05 13.83 1.46
N ALA A 66 5.55 14.27 0.31
CA ALA A 66 4.14 14.13 -0.04
C ALA A 66 3.85 12.75 -0.66
N ASP A 67 2.64 12.28 -0.49
CA ASP A 67 2.08 11.16 -1.24
C ASP A 67 0.57 11.34 -1.46
N LYS A 68 0.04 10.65 -2.43
CA LYS A 68 -1.37 10.59 -2.75
C LYS A 68 -1.75 9.14 -3.03
N HIS A 69 -2.86 8.69 -2.46
CA HIS A 69 -3.40 7.39 -2.79
C HIS A 69 -4.89 7.51 -3.11
N SER A 70 -5.36 6.78 -4.10
CA SER A 70 -6.78 6.68 -4.43
C SER A 70 -7.28 5.29 -4.07
N ILE A 71 -8.29 5.22 -3.22
CA ILE A 71 -9.00 3.99 -2.89
C ILE A 71 -10.29 3.98 -3.70
N GLY A 72 -10.42 3.08 -4.66
CA GLY A 72 -11.68 3.08 -5.38
C GLY A 72 -11.68 2.36 -6.72
N GLY A 73 -10.51 2.11 -7.29
CA GLY A 73 -10.40 1.36 -8.54
C GLY A 73 -11.14 2.01 -9.72
N VAL A 74 -11.10 3.35 -9.83
CA VAL A 74 -11.70 4.07 -10.96
C VAL A 74 -10.99 3.70 -12.25
N PRO A 75 -11.67 3.05 -13.22
CA PRO A 75 -11.05 2.65 -14.46
C PRO A 75 -10.54 3.87 -15.26
N GLY A 76 -9.36 3.74 -15.86
CA GLY A 76 -8.81 4.75 -16.75
C GLY A 76 -8.33 6.04 -16.08
N THR A 77 -8.32 6.15 -14.76
CA THR A 77 -7.82 7.33 -14.07
C THR A 77 -6.31 7.48 -14.24
N ARG A 78 -5.87 8.68 -14.53
CA ARG A 78 -4.45 9.07 -14.68
C ARG A 78 -4.01 10.08 -13.63
N THR A 79 -4.77 10.23 -12.56
CA THR A 79 -4.58 11.26 -11.52
C THR A 79 -3.15 11.28 -10.99
N THR A 80 -2.57 10.11 -10.71
CA THR A 80 -1.19 10.03 -10.19
C THR A 80 -0.16 10.56 -11.18
N LEU A 81 -0.31 10.26 -12.48
CA LEU A 81 0.60 10.74 -13.53
C LEU A 81 0.58 12.26 -13.69
N ILE A 82 -0.51 12.91 -13.27
CA ILE A 82 -0.68 14.37 -13.29
C ILE A 82 -0.21 14.99 -11.99
N VAL A 83 -0.61 14.44 -10.85
CA VAL A 83 -0.35 15.02 -9.52
C VAL A 83 1.14 14.95 -9.16
N VAL A 84 1.81 13.83 -9.43
CA VAL A 84 3.22 13.66 -9.05
C VAL A 84 4.13 14.72 -9.69
N PRO A 85 4.10 14.96 -11.00
CA PRO A 85 4.95 16.01 -11.59
C PRO A 85 4.56 17.43 -11.14
N ILE A 86 3.28 17.71 -10.86
CA ILE A 86 2.85 19.01 -10.34
C ILE A 86 3.46 19.29 -8.96
N ILE A 87 3.36 18.33 -8.04
CA ILE A 87 3.89 18.44 -6.68
C ILE A 87 5.42 18.52 -6.70
N ALA A 88 6.08 17.71 -7.54
CA ALA A 88 7.52 17.77 -7.73
C ALA A 88 7.98 19.14 -8.28
N ALA A 89 7.26 19.70 -9.26
CA ALA A 89 7.53 21.02 -9.82
C ALA A 89 7.30 22.16 -8.80
N ALA A 90 6.38 21.95 -7.85
CA ALA A 90 6.16 22.89 -6.73
C ALA A 90 7.28 22.83 -5.66
N GLY A 91 8.27 21.96 -5.81
CA GLY A 91 9.44 21.86 -4.93
C GLY A 91 9.28 20.86 -3.76
N PHE A 92 8.19 20.12 -3.70
CA PHE A 92 7.99 19.09 -2.68
C PHE A 92 8.47 17.71 -3.16
N GLN A 93 9.02 16.93 -2.24
CA GLN A 93 9.40 15.55 -2.56
C GLN A 93 8.15 14.66 -2.62
N ILE A 94 8.04 13.86 -3.69
CA ILE A 94 6.94 12.91 -3.88
C ILE A 94 7.45 11.60 -4.50
N PRO A 95 8.15 10.75 -3.71
CA PRO A 95 8.54 9.42 -4.13
C PRO A 95 7.32 8.49 -4.11
N LYS A 96 6.63 8.39 -5.22
CA LYS A 96 5.35 7.68 -5.32
C LYS A 96 5.55 6.20 -5.60
N SER A 97 5.20 5.34 -4.63
CA SER A 97 5.05 3.91 -4.90
C SER A 97 3.67 3.59 -5.48
N SER A 98 3.61 2.65 -6.38
CA SER A 98 2.37 2.14 -6.96
C SER A 98 2.39 0.62 -7.08
N SER A 99 1.21 0.01 -7.13
CA SER A 99 1.04 -1.39 -7.50
C SER A 99 0.88 -1.53 -9.02
N ARG A 100 1.12 -2.73 -9.52
CA ARG A 100 0.58 -3.22 -10.78
C ARG A 100 -0.89 -3.58 -10.61
N ALA A 101 -1.60 -3.85 -11.71
CA ALA A 101 -2.99 -4.28 -11.66
C ALA A 101 -3.17 -5.52 -10.77
N ILE A 102 -4.19 -5.50 -9.91
CA ILE A 102 -4.51 -6.62 -9.01
C ILE A 102 -5.82 -7.28 -9.46
N THR A 103 -6.87 -6.51 -9.68
CA THR A 103 -8.22 -7.05 -9.97
C THR A 103 -8.92 -6.44 -11.17
N THR A 104 -8.57 -5.22 -11.58
CA THR A 104 -9.20 -4.50 -12.70
C THR A 104 -8.14 -3.79 -13.52
N SER A 105 -8.58 -3.02 -14.54
CA SER A 105 -7.75 -2.17 -15.40
C SER A 105 -6.39 -1.75 -14.80
N GLY A 106 -5.35 -1.58 -15.62
CA GLY A 106 -3.96 -1.35 -15.23
C GLY A 106 -3.73 -0.52 -13.98
N GLY A 107 -2.79 -0.93 -13.14
CA GLY A 107 -2.31 -0.13 -12.00
C GLY A 107 -1.53 1.09 -12.47
N THR A 108 -1.30 2.06 -11.59
CA THR A 108 -0.52 3.27 -11.95
C THR A 108 0.91 2.93 -12.39
N ALA A 109 1.50 1.84 -11.88
CA ALA A 109 2.81 1.39 -12.36
C ALA A 109 2.73 0.91 -13.81
N ASP A 110 1.68 0.17 -14.18
CA ASP A 110 1.47 -0.29 -15.56
C ASP A 110 1.24 0.89 -16.51
N ASP A 111 0.45 1.89 -16.09
CA ASP A 111 0.24 3.11 -16.85
C ASP A 111 1.52 3.91 -17.07
N MET A 112 2.36 4.00 -16.03
CA MET A 112 3.63 4.73 -16.12
C MET A 112 4.66 3.98 -16.96
N GLU A 113 4.67 2.65 -16.93
CA GLU A 113 5.61 1.79 -17.66
C GLU A 113 5.50 1.96 -19.18
N VAL A 114 4.33 2.40 -19.69
CA VAL A 114 4.15 2.79 -21.10
C VAL A 114 5.00 4.01 -21.46
N LEU A 115 5.31 4.87 -20.50
CA LEU A 115 6.05 6.13 -20.71
C LEU A 115 7.52 6.02 -20.31
N ALA A 116 7.82 5.31 -19.22
CA ALA A 116 9.17 5.18 -18.67
C ALA A 116 9.26 3.94 -17.77
N GLY A 117 10.49 3.50 -17.45
CA GLY A 117 10.72 2.42 -16.50
C GLY A 117 10.15 2.73 -15.11
N VAL A 118 9.70 1.69 -14.41
CA VAL A 118 9.11 1.78 -13.06
C VAL A 118 9.81 0.90 -12.02
N GLU A 119 10.78 0.10 -12.45
CA GLU A 119 11.54 -0.81 -11.59
C GLU A 119 12.91 -0.21 -11.31
N PHE A 120 13.13 0.16 -10.06
CA PHE A 120 14.36 0.80 -9.59
C PHE A 120 14.76 0.22 -8.24
N ASP A 121 16.04 0.18 -7.97
CA ASP A 121 16.55 -0.06 -6.64
C ASP A 121 16.47 1.20 -5.74
N LYS A 122 16.77 1.02 -4.47
CA LYS A 122 16.69 2.09 -3.46
C LYS A 122 17.62 3.27 -3.76
N GLU A 123 18.83 2.99 -4.22
CA GLU A 123 19.84 3.99 -4.57
C GLU A 123 19.42 4.80 -5.80
N GLU A 124 18.84 4.14 -6.78
CA GLU A 124 18.30 4.80 -7.98
C GLU A 124 17.14 5.72 -7.62
N ILE A 125 16.21 5.27 -6.76
CA ILE A 125 15.10 6.09 -6.28
C ILE A 125 15.63 7.36 -5.60
N TYR A 126 16.63 7.25 -4.72
CA TYR A 126 17.23 8.44 -4.09
C TYR A 126 17.87 9.39 -5.11
N LYS A 127 18.56 8.87 -6.13
CA LYS A 127 19.17 9.68 -7.21
C LYS A 127 18.09 10.40 -8.02
N ILE A 128 17.00 9.69 -8.38
CA ILE A 128 15.88 10.28 -9.14
C ILE A 128 15.22 11.38 -8.32
N VAL A 129 14.80 11.08 -7.08
CA VAL A 129 14.12 12.07 -6.22
C VAL A 129 15.00 13.29 -5.94
N LYS A 130 16.30 13.11 -5.72
CA LYS A 130 17.24 14.23 -5.56
C LYS A 130 17.30 15.13 -6.80
N LYS A 131 17.13 14.59 -8.00
CA LYS A 131 17.20 15.34 -9.26
C LYS A 131 15.87 15.98 -9.66
N THR A 132 14.76 15.31 -9.39
CA THR A 132 13.45 15.65 -9.95
C THR A 132 12.39 15.96 -8.89
N ASN A 133 12.69 15.83 -7.61
CA ASN A 133 11.78 15.86 -6.46
C ASN A 133 10.72 14.73 -6.46
N GLY A 134 10.59 13.91 -7.48
CA GLY A 134 9.56 12.89 -7.54
C GLY A 134 9.91 11.72 -8.43
N CYS A 135 9.19 10.61 -8.24
CA CYS A 135 9.21 9.45 -9.12
C CYS A 135 7.90 8.69 -9.00
N ILE A 136 7.61 7.85 -9.97
CA ILE A 136 6.54 6.83 -9.89
C ILE A 136 7.22 5.48 -10.11
N VAL A 137 7.18 4.61 -9.09
CA VAL A 137 7.88 3.34 -9.12
C VAL A 137 6.96 2.20 -8.68
N TRP A 138 7.23 1.01 -9.19
CA TRP A 138 6.58 -0.19 -8.68
C TRP A 138 7.15 -0.57 -7.31
N GLY A 139 6.29 -0.60 -6.28
CA GLY A 139 6.70 -0.87 -4.90
C GLY A 139 7.31 -2.26 -4.69
N GLY A 140 6.95 -3.24 -5.51
CA GLY A 140 7.50 -4.60 -5.43
C GLY A 140 8.99 -4.71 -5.80
N SER A 141 9.55 -3.76 -6.56
CA SER A 141 10.99 -3.76 -6.90
C SER A 141 11.91 -3.43 -5.72
N VAL A 142 11.38 -2.85 -4.63
CA VAL A 142 12.17 -2.32 -3.50
C VAL A 142 11.97 -3.13 -2.21
N ASN A 143 11.26 -4.25 -2.27
CA ASN A 143 10.92 -5.06 -1.09
C ASN A 143 10.24 -4.26 0.04
N ILE A 144 9.39 -3.32 -0.34
CA ILE A 144 8.60 -2.49 0.58
C ILE A 144 7.37 -3.25 1.04
N ALA A 145 7.20 -3.40 2.35
CA ALA A 145 6.07 -4.12 2.94
C ALA A 145 5.85 -5.53 2.34
N PRO A 146 6.86 -6.42 2.33
CA PRO A 146 6.79 -7.70 1.64
C PRO A 146 5.67 -8.62 2.14
N ALA A 147 5.25 -8.49 3.41
CA ALA A 147 4.10 -9.21 3.94
C ALA A 147 2.82 -8.87 3.18
N ASP A 148 2.64 -7.62 2.76
CA ASP A 148 1.46 -7.18 2.02
C ASP A 148 1.34 -7.88 0.66
N ASP A 149 2.45 -8.00 -0.07
CA ASP A 149 2.45 -8.67 -1.37
C ASP A 149 2.10 -10.16 -1.26
N VAL A 150 2.54 -10.83 -0.19
CA VAL A 150 2.17 -12.23 0.08
C VAL A 150 0.69 -12.35 0.45
N ILE A 151 0.18 -11.44 1.28
CA ILE A 151 -1.24 -11.40 1.69
C ILE A 151 -2.12 -11.15 0.46
N ILE A 152 -1.83 -10.16 -0.36
CA ILE A 152 -2.57 -9.87 -1.60
C ILE A 152 -2.61 -11.09 -2.51
N LYS A 153 -1.49 -11.80 -2.66
CA LYS A 153 -1.42 -13.01 -3.50
C LYS A 153 -2.40 -14.09 -3.06
N VAL A 154 -2.52 -14.34 -1.74
CA VAL A 154 -3.43 -15.38 -1.22
C VAL A 154 -4.89 -14.94 -1.16
N GLU A 155 -5.15 -13.64 -1.16
CA GLU A 155 -6.50 -13.06 -1.18
C GLU A 155 -7.10 -12.92 -2.57
N ALA A 156 -6.29 -12.65 -3.57
CA ALA A 156 -6.74 -12.44 -4.94
C ALA A 156 -7.70 -13.54 -5.45
N PRO A 157 -7.45 -14.85 -5.22
CA PRO A 157 -8.39 -15.90 -5.61
C PRO A 157 -9.68 -15.94 -4.81
N LEU A 158 -9.73 -15.33 -3.63
CA LEU A 158 -10.87 -15.36 -2.73
C LEU A 158 -11.89 -14.26 -3.02
N VAL A 159 -11.50 -13.27 -3.80
CA VAL A 159 -12.35 -12.15 -4.25
C VAL A 159 -13.02 -11.41 -3.08
N PHE A 160 -12.33 -11.30 -1.94
CA PHE A 160 -12.80 -10.46 -0.84
C PHE A 160 -11.75 -9.43 -0.44
N GLU A 161 -12.20 -8.26 -0.03
CA GLU A 161 -11.37 -7.19 0.51
C GLU A 161 -11.99 -6.71 1.83
N SER A 162 -11.16 -6.51 2.86
CA SER A 162 -11.57 -5.89 4.12
C SER A 162 -11.02 -4.45 4.16
N TYR A 163 -11.83 -3.50 4.61
CA TYR A 163 -11.42 -2.10 4.73
C TYR A 163 -10.19 -1.93 5.62
N ASP A 164 -10.15 -2.65 6.74
CA ASP A 164 -9.01 -2.65 7.68
C ASP A 164 -7.69 -3.01 6.96
N LYS A 165 -7.74 -4.01 6.10
CA LYS A 165 -6.57 -4.47 5.36
C LYS A 165 -6.18 -3.54 4.23
N ILE A 166 -7.16 -2.95 3.53
CA ILE A 166 -6.91 -1.89 2.55
C ILE A 166 -6.15 -0.75 3.24
N LEU A 167 -6.60 -0.32 4.41
CA LEU A 167 -5.97 0.75 5.17
C LEU A 167 -4.55 0.37 5.60
N VAL A 168 -4.36 -0.82 6.18
CA VAL A 168 -3.04 -1.33 6.60
C VAL A 168 -2.07 -1.38 5.42
N SER A 169 -2.47 -1.97 4.29
CA SER A 169 -1.67 -2.08 3.06
C SER A 169 -1.23 -0.71 2.55
N ILE A 170 -2.17 0.22 2.45
CA ILE A 170 -1.89 1.56 1.95
C ILE A 170 -0.93 2.30 2.87
N MET A 171 -1.25 2.37 4.17
CA MET A 171 -0.46 3.14 5.13
C MET A 171 0.93 2.55 5.33
N ALA A 172 1.08 1.23 5.36
CA ALA A 172 2.38 0.60 5.44
C ALA A 172 3.30 1.00 4.29
N LYS A 173 2.80 0.98 3.05
CA LYS A 173 3.58 1.39 1.87
C LYS A 173 3.95 2.88 1.91
N LYS A 174 3.03 3.76 2.34
CA LYS A 174 3.33 5.21 2.45
C LYS A 174 4.40 5.49 3.49
N ILE A 175 4.26 4.91 4.67
CA ILE A 175 5.22 5.08 5.76
C ILE A 175 6.60 4.51 5.34
N ALA A 176 6.63 3.31 4.75
CA ALA A 176 7.87 2.68 4.32
C ALA A 176 8.58 3.46 3.19
N PHE A 177 7.83 4.17 2.34
CA PHE A 177 8.37 5.11 1.34
C PHE A 177 8.77 6.47 1.93
N GLY A 178 8.67 6.66 3.25
CA GLY A 178 9.10 7.87 3.95
C GLY A 178 8.15 9.04 3.84
N SER A 179 6.91 8.81 3.38
CA SER A 179 5.88 9.86 3.29
C SER A 179 5.45 10.34 4.67
N ASN A 180 5.37 11.65 4.86
CA ASN A 180 4.91 12.31 6.08
C ASN A 180 3.73 13.25 5.87
N HIS A 181 3.31 13.46 4.61
CA HIS A 181 2.10 14.18 4.22
C HIS A 181 1.36 13.35 3.17
N VAL A 182 0.22 12.79 3.53
CA VAL A 182 -0.53 11.88 2.68
C VAL A 182 -1.95 12.39 2.47
N ILE A 183 -2.39 12.41 1.21
CA ILE A 183 -3.80 12.64 0.85
C ILE A 183 -4.38 11.32 0.36
N ILE A 184 -5.46 10.89 0.98
CA ILE A 184 -6.25 9.74 0.55
C ILE A 184 -7.47 10.26 -0.22
N ASP A 185 -7.57 9.84 -1.47
CA ASP A 185 -8.68 10.13 -2.35
C ASP A 185 -9.66 8.96 -2.31
N LEU A 186 -10.91 9.21 -1.95
CA LEU A 186 -11.97 8.24 -1.71
C LEU A 186 -13.11 8.41 -2.73
N PRO A 187 -12.90 8.08 -4.00
CA PRO A 187 -13.98 8.10 -4.98
C PRO A 187 -15.02 7.02 -4.63
N TYR A 188 -16.29 7.40 -4.63
CA TYR A 188 -17.37 6.48 -4.31
C TYR A 188 -18.47 6.54 -5.38
N VAL A 189 -18.89 5.38 -5.80
CA VAL A 189 -20.07 5.15 -6.64
C VAL A 189 -20.38 3.64 -6.61
N GLU A 190 -21.60 3.26 -6.87
CA GLU A 190 -22.12 1.89 -6.73
C GLU A 190 -21.23 0.79 -7.36
N ILE A 191 -20.52 1.10 -8.46
CA ILE A 191 -19.66 0.16 -9.18
C ILE A 191 -18.19 0.17 -8.72
N LEU A 192 -17.80 1.01 -7.76
CA LEU A 192 -16.44 1.08 -7.23
C LEU A 192 -16.32 0.33 -5.91
N LYS A 193 -15.10 0.27 -5.36
CA LYS A 193 -14.81 -0.35 -4.05
C LYS A 193 -15.57 0.31 -2.88
N LEU A 194 -15.78 1.62 -2.97
CA LEU A 194 -16.62 2.38 -2.04
C LEU A 194 -17.94 2.68 -2.74
N HIS A 195 -19.02 2.11 -2.27
CA HIS A 195 -20.30 2.18 -2.94
C HIS A 195 -21.05 3.48 -2.66
N ASN A 196 -20.78 4.14 -1.52
CA ASN A 196 -21.46 5.32 -1.07
C ASN A 196 -20.62 6.14 -0.08
N VAL A 197 -21.13 7.32 0.33
CA VAL A 197 -20.44 8.20 1.28
C VAL A 197 -20.20 7.53 2.64
N LYS A 198 -21.12 6.69 3.12
CA LYS A 198 -20.97 6.02 4.41
C LYS A 198 -19.80 5.05 4.42
N ASP A 199 -19.57 4.33 3.32
CA ASP A 199 -18.41 3.44 3.17
C ASP A 199 -17.11 4.25 3.19
N ALA A 200 -17.10 5.44 2.58
CA ALA A 200 -15.97 6.35 2.60
C ALA A 200 -15.69 6.97 3.98
N GLU A 201 -16.75 7.20 4.78
CA GLU A 201 -16.64 7.72 6.16
C GLU A 201 -16.19 6.65 7.16
N LEU A 202 -16.37 5.37 6.85
CA LEU A 202 -15.93 4.24 7.68
C LEU A 202 -14.43 3.92 7.52
N LEU A 203 -13.84 4.35 6.43
CA LEU A 203 -12.43 4.12 6.10
C LEU A 203 -11.53 5.22 6.65
#